data_ff3bc2a5fea468ddb4645aa64aa79b91
#
_entry.id   ff3bc2a5fea468ddb4645aa64aa79b91
#
_cell.length_a   1.000
_cell.length_b   1.000
_cell.length_c   1.000
_cell.angle_alpha   90.00
_cell.angle_beta   90.00
_cell.angle_gamma   90.00
#
_symmetry.space_group_name_H-M   'P 1'
#
loop_
_entity.id
_entity.type
_entity.pdbx_description
1 polymer ?
#
loop_
_entity_poly.entity_id
_entity_poly.type
_entity_poly.pdbx_seq_one_letter_code
_entity_poly.pdbx_strand_id
1 'polypeptide(L)'
;MKVQFALVSALVSLATATAVAAPSSAVMAKIVSQGVPTDALDRMVRFLDENHGRSFQQSTYDCAKWPDSIRPCDDSERRPSTSVVTLEYPELVSIIDFTQPSTSRRFFLINLKSGDVIRYYVAHGKGSGSSNYATKFSNIKDSKQTSLGFYLAGGIYSGSYGRTMRMYGLQPSNDQAYNRDIVLHGAWYVGEDFINSKNPKTGQPFGRLGVSWGCPALSLAMASKVIPQLQQGSVILHYHKDLMEAAMTGNEVSVNEPSRKK
;
A
#
# COMPACT_ATOMS: atom_id res chain seq x y z
N MET A 1 -41.79 1.19 -56.69
CA MET A 1 -40.52 1.18 -55.96
C MET A 1 -40.79 0.71 -54.54
N LYS A 2 -40.40 -0.53 -54.19
CA LYS A 2 -40.59 -1.08 -52.86
C LYS A 2 -39.23 -0.91 -52.10
N VAL A 3 -39.24 -0.12 -51.06
CA VAL A 3 -38.07 0.06 -50.21
C VAL A 3 -38.08 -1.02 -49.12
N GLN A 4 -37.11 -1.92 -49.15
CA GLN A 4 -36.90 -2.91 -48.09
C GLN A 4 -36.04 -2.27 -47.00
N PHE A 5 -36.59 -2.19 -45.77
CA PHE A 5 -35.81 -1.87 -44.58
C PHE A 5 -35.15 -3.15 -44.06
N ALA A 6 -33.83 -3.18 -44.05
CA ALA A 6 -33.06 -4.22 -43.38
C ALA A 6 -32.94 -3.87 -41.91
N LEU A 7 -33.47 -4.72 -41.02
CA LEU A 7 -33.23 -4.66 -39.59
C LEU A 7 -31.79 -5.21 -39.29
N VAL A 8 -30.93 -4.34 -38.85
CA VAL A 8 -29.62 -4.73 -38.30
C VAL A 8 -29.82 -5.00 -36.82
N SER A 9 -29.85 -6.28 -36.45
CA SER A 9 -29.83 -6.69 -35.03
C SER A 9 -28.41 -6.55 -34.49
N ALA A 10 -28.19 -5.56 -33.63
CA ALA A 10 -26.95 -5.44 -32.87
C ALA A 10 -26.93 -6.48 -31.73
N LEU A 11 -26.10 -7.49 -31.85
CA LEU A 11 -25.77 -8.42 -30.76
C LEU A 11 -24.93 -7.64 -29.72
N VAL A 12 -25.55 -7.28 -28.60
CA VAL A 12 -24.83 -6.79 -27.42
C VAL A 12 -24.24 -8.02 -26.72
N SER A 13 -22.95 -8.24 -26.89
CA SER A 13 -22.19 -9.23 -26.09
C SER A 13 -22.11 -8.70 -24.67
N LEU A 14 -22.91 -9.23 -23.73
CA LEU A 14 -22.65 -9.10 -22.31
C LEU A 14 -21.38 -9.87 -21.99
N ALA A 15 -20.29 -9.16 -21.81
CA ALA A 15 -19.11 -9.73 -21.16
C ALA A 15 -19.49 -9.99 -19.69
N THR A 16 -19.71 -11.25 -19.33
CA THR A 16 -19.84 -11.66 -17.95
C THR A 16 -18.50 -11.49 -17.29
N ALA A 17 -18.32 -10.43 -16.50
CA ALA A 17 -17.19 -10.31 -15.59
C ALA A 17 -17.27 -11.54 -14.65
N THR A 18 -16.31 -12.44 -14.76
CA THR A 18 -16.17 -13.54 -13.80
C THR A 18 -15.81 -12.90 -12.46
N ALA A 19 -16.75 -12.89 -11.53
CA ALA A 19 -16.49 -12.47 -10.16
C ALA A 19 -15.32 -13.32 -9.63
N VAL A 20 -14.23 -12.68 -9.25
CA VAL A 20 -13.13 -13.36 -8.56
C VAL A 20 -13.68 -13.83 -7.23
N ALA A 21 -13.77 -15.13 -7.02
CA ALA A 21 -14.29 -15.70 -5.79
C ALA A 21 -13.28 -15.50 -4.65
N ALA A 22 -13.80 -15.31 -3.43
CA ALA A 22 -12.98 -15.29 -2.23
C ALA A 22 -12.09 -16.55 -2.16
N PRO A 23 -10.85 -16.44 -1.61
CA PRO A 23 -9.95 -17.57 -1.51
C PRO A 23 -10.56 -18.69 -0.65
N SER A 24 -10.39 -19.94 -1.09
CA SER A 24 -10.87 -21.11 -0.33
C SER A 24 -10.14 -21.22 1.03
N SER A 25 -10.73 -21.94 1.98
CA SER A 25 -10.10 -22.20 3.29
C SER A 25 -8.73 -22.88 3.16
N ALA A 26 -8.53 -23.73 2.17
CA ALA A 26 -7.24 -24.34 1.89
C ALA A 26 -6.19 -23.32 1.41
N VAL A 27 -6.59 -22.38 0.55
CA VAL A 27 -5.72 -21.28 0.11
C VAL A 27 -5.38 -20.36 1.29
N MET A 28 -6.36 -20.00 2.13
CA MET A 28 -6.14 -19.21 3.34
C MET A 28 -5.14 -19.89 4.29
N ALA A 29 -5.32 -21.19 4.56
CA ALA A 29 -4.40 -21.95 5.39
C ALA A 29 -2.96 -21.98 4.80
N LYS A 30 -2.84 -22.13 3.47
CA LYS A 30 -1.55 -22.08 2.76
C LYS A 30 -0.89 -20.70 2.94
N ILE A 31 -1.63 -19.60 2.82
CA ILE A 31 -1.09 -18.24 3.01
C ILE A 31 -0.58 -18.06 4.44
N VAL A 32 -1.39 -18.43 5.44
CA VAL A 32 -1.03 -18.31 6.87
C VAL A 32 0.21 -19.15 7.20
N SER A 33 0.33 -20.37 6.64
CA SER A 33 1.49 -21.24 6.87
C SER A 33 2.83 -20.63 6.40
N GLN A 34 2.79 -19.62 5.52
CA GLN A 34 3.95 -18.87 5.04
C GLN A 34 4.24 -17.61 5.89
N GLY A 35 3.57 -17.46 7.04
CA GLY A 35 3.85 -16.46 8.05
C GLY A 35 3.04 -15.16 7.93
N VAL A 36 2.01 -15.12 7.10
CA VAL A 36 1.05 -14.01 7.06
C VAL A 36 0.20 -14.06 8.34
N PRO A 37 0.05 -12.96 9.11
CA PRO A 37 -0.82 -12.95 10.29
C PRO A 37 -2.26 -13.25 9.90
N THR A 38 -2.88 -14.20 10.60
CA THR A 38 -4.27 -14.64 10.31
C THR A 38 -5.25 -13.47 10.36
N ASP A 39 -5.21 -12.66 11.44
CA ASP A 39 -6.09 -11.49 11.57
C ASP A 39 -5.91 -10.48 10.41
N ALA A 40 -4.69 -10.25 9.96
CA ALA A 40 -4.44 -9.35 8.83
C ALA A 40 -4.99 -9.90 7.51
N LEU A 41 -4.87 -11.21 7.29
CA LEU A 41 -5.42 -11.87 6.11
C LEU A 41 -6.95 -11.88 6.14
N ASP A 42 -7.56 -12.19 7.27
CA ASP A 42 -9.02 -12.19 7.46
C ASP A 42 -9.59 -10.78 7.24
N ARG A 43 -8.89 -9.73 7.72
CA ARG A 43 -9.26 -8.33 7.45
C ARG A 43 -9.17 -8.00 5.96
N MET A 44 -8.12 -8.45 5.28
CA MET A 44 -7.96 -8.23 3.83
C MET A 44 -9.11 -8.86 3.04
N VAL A 45 -9.39 -10.13 3.27
CA VAL A 45 -10.45 -10.84 2.53
C VAL A 45 -11.82 -10.23 2.83
N ARG A 46 -12.14 -9.98 4.10
CA ARG A 46 -13.41 -9.32 4.49
C ARG A 46 -13.55 -7.95 3.84
N PHE A 47 -12.49 -7.13 3.85
CA PHE A 47 -12.53 -5.80 3.23
C PHE A 47 -12.81 -5.88 1.73
N LEU A 48 -12.21 -6.84 1.03
CA LEU A 48 -12.46 -7.08 -0.40
C LEU A 48 -13.90 -7.52 -0.65
N ASP A 49 -14.41 -8.47 0.14
CA ASP A 49 -15.79 -8.98 0.01
C ASP A 49 -16.84 -7.89 0.24
N GLU A 50 -16.64 -7.04 1.24
CA GLU A 50 -17.55 -5.95 1.60
C GLU A 50 -17.51 -4.75 0.65
N ASN A 51 -16.41 -4.57 -0.09
CA ASN A 51 -16.17 -3.33 -0.83
C ASN A 51 -15.87 -3.50 -2.32
N HIS A 52 -15.78 -4.71 -2.86
CA HIS A 52 -15.54 -4.88 -4.30
C HIS A 52 -16.69 -4.26 -5.11
N GLY A 53 -16.36 -3.63 -6.22
CA GLY A 53 -17.31 -2.84 -7.03
C GLY A 53 -17.66 -1.47 -6.41
N ARG A 54 -17.22 -1.18 -5.18
CA ARG A 54 -17.47 0.10 -4.54
C ARG A 54 -16.51 1.17 -5.05
N SER A 55 -17.05 2.36 -5.30
CA SER A 55 -16.27 3.55 -5.63
C SER A 55 -16.00 4.38 -4.39
N PHE A 56 -14.78 4.89 -4.27
CA PHE A 56 -14.30 5.73 -3.18
C PHE A 56 -13.92 7.10 -3.74
N GLN A 57 -14.52 8.14 -3.18
CA GLN A 57 -14.11 9.51 -3.48
C GLN A 57 -12.80 9.83 -2.75
N GLN A 58 -11.85 10.38 -3.47
CA GLN A 58 -10.53 10.73 -2.97
C GLN A 58 -10.35 12.24 -2.98
N SER A 59 -9.85 12.80 -1.89
CA SER A 59 -9.30 14.14 -1.89
C SER A 59 -7.92 14.11 -2.53
N THR A 60 -7.76 14.81 -3.66
CA THR A 60 -6.54 14.84 -4.45
C THR A 60 -6.13 16.28 -4.75
N TYR A 61 -5.10 16.45 -5.53
CA TYR A 61 -4.70 17.74 -6.11
C TYR A 61 -4.18 17.55 -7.53
N ASP A 62 -4.33 18.59 -8.34
CA ASP A 62 -3.71 18.73 -9.64
C ASP A 62 -2.53 19.70 -9.56
N CYS A 63 -1.50 19.47 -10.35
CA CYS A 63 -0.34 20.36 -10.43
C CYS A 63 -0.59 21.46 -11.47
N ALA A 64 -0.45 22.73 -11.09
CA ALA A 64 -0.77 23.87 -11.96
C ALA A 64 -0.02 23.84 -13.31
N LYS A 65 1.27 23.41 -13.29
CA LYS A 65 2.09 23.32 -14.51
C LYS A 65 1.90 22.02 -15.30
N TRP A 66 1.41 20.96 -14.64
CA TRP A 66 1.30 19.61 -15.20
C TRP A 66 0.01 18.97 -14.75
N PRO A 67 -1.17 19.45 -15.19
CA PRO A 67 -2.47 19.03 -14.64
C PRO A 67 -2.74 17.53 -14.82
N ASP A 68 -2.23 16.91 -15.88
CA ASP A 68 -2.42 15.49 -16.15
C ASP A 68 -1.34 14.59 -15.49
N SER A 69 -0.42 15.18 -14.72
CA SER A 69 0.66 14.44 -14.11
C SER A 69 0.26 13.89 -12.74
N ILE A 70 0.47 12.60 -12.53
CA ILE A 70 0.36 11.95 -11.22
C ILE A 70 1.60 12.12 -10.33
N ARG A 71 2.65 12.81 -10.84
CA ARG A 71 3.84 13.12 -10.04
C ARG A 71 3.52 14.23 -9.05
N PRO A 72 4.05 14.14 -7.82
CA PRO A 72 3.93 15.25 -6.87
C PRO A 72 4.56 16.54 -7.41
N CYS A 73 3.97 17.68 -7.03
CA CYS A 73 4.55 19.00 -7.21
C CYS A 73 4.60 19.74 -5.87
N ASP A 74 5.26 20.88 -5.84
CA ASP A 74 5.37 21.73 -4.67
C ASP A 74 3.97 22.19 -4.20
N ASP A 75 3.78 22.34 -2.91
CA ASP A 75 2.49 22.72 -2.32
C ASP A 75 1.91 24.02 -2.91
N SER A 76 2.76 24.98 -3.27
CA SER A 76 2.36 26.25 -3.92
C SER A 76 1.79 26.07 -5.33
N GLU A 77 2.05 24.93 -5.98
CA GLU A 77 1.56 24.60 -7.33
C GLU A 77 0.31 23.71 -7.29
N ARG A 78 -0.12 23.27 -6.11
CA ARG A 78 -1.27 22.36 -5.93
C ARG A 78 -2.58 23.10 -5.99
N ARG A 79 -3.51 22.53 -6.73
CA ARG A 79 -4.92 22.94 -6.79
C ARG A 79 -5.76 21.79 -6.24
N PRO A 80 -6.56 22.00 -5.19
CA PRO A 80 -7.44 20.96 -4.67
C PRO A 80 -8.30 20.36 -5.79
N SER A 81 -8.37 19.05 -5.81
CA SER A 81 -9.14 18.26 -6.77
C SER A 81 -9.77 17.06 -6.09
N THR A 82 -10.62 16.35 -6.81
CA THR A 82 -11.19 15.09 -6.35
C THR A 82 -11.09 14.06 -7.46
N SER A 83 -10.85 12.82 -7.09
CA SER A 83 -10.92 11.70 -8.01
C SER A 83 -11.78 10.58 -7.43
N VAL A 84 -12.23 9.68 -8.28
CA VAL A 84 -12.98 8.48 -7.87
C VAL A 84 -12.15 7.28 -8.26
N VAL A 85 -11.96 6.37 -7.29
CA VAL A 85 -11.30 5.09 -7.53
C VAL A 85 -12.27 3.97 -7.19
N THR A 86 -12.30 2.93 -8.01
CA THR A 86 -13.18 1.77 -7.79
C THR A 86 -12.34 0.58 -7.39
N LEU A 87 -12.77 -0.11 -6.33
CA LEU A 87 -12.13 -1.31 -5.84
C LEU A 87 -12.67 -2.52 -6.61
N GLU A 88 -11.82 -3.12 -7.40
CA GLU A 88 -12.05 -4.44 -7.98
C GLU A 88 -11.53 -5.53 -7.03
N TYR A 89 -11.86 -6.80 -7.26
CA TYR A 89 -11.31 -7.90 -6.47
C TYR A 89 -9.98 -8.35 -7.09
N PRO A 90 -8.84 -7.92 -6.55
CA PRO A 90 -7.54 -8.23 -7.16
C PRO A 90 -7.09 -9.66 -6.83
N GLU A 91 -6.43 -10.31 -7.77
CA GLU A 91 -5.74 -11.58 -7.52
C GLU A 91 -4.51 -11.40 -6.62
N LEU A 92 -3.83 -10.26 -6.77
CA LEU A 92 -2.60 -9.94 -6.04
C LEU A 92 -2.84 -8.82 -5.03
N VAL A 93 -2.55 -9.09 -3.76
CA VAL A 93 -2.65 -8.13 -2.65
C VAL A 93 -1.34 -8.05 -1.88
N SER A 94 -1.21 -7.04 -1.02
CA SER A 94 -0.08 -6.94 -0.11
C SER A 94 -0.51 -6.63 1.31
N ILE A 95 0.20 -7.20 2.29
CA ILE A 95 0.07 -6.86 3.70
C ILE A 95 1.44 -6.41 4.20
N ILE A 96 1.51 -5.26 4.85
CA ILE A 96 2.70 -4.79 5.55
C ILE A 96 2.43 -4.87 7.04
N ASP A 97 3.06 -5.81 7.72
CA ASP A 97 2.90 -6.00 9.16
C ASP A 97 3.89 -5.14 9.95
N PHE A 98 3.47 -3.92 10.29
CA PHE A 98 4.27 -2.99 11.09
C PHE A 98 4.40 -3.37 12.57
N THR A 99 3.73 -4.43 13.03
CA THR A 99 3.99 -5.03 14.35
C THR A 99 5.40 -5.65 14.41
N GLN A 100 5.90 -6.13 13.26
CA GLN A 100 7.24 -6.71 13.15
C GLN A 100 8.33 -5.62 13.04
N PRO A 101 9.57 -5.91 13.47
CA PRO A 101 10.70 -5.00 13.29
C PRO A 101 11.04 -4.80 11.81
N SER A 102 11.72 -3.70 11.50
CA SER A 102 12.14 -3.39 10.13
C SER A 102 13.18 -4.39 9.59
N THR A 103 13.87 -5.09 10.46
CA THR A 103 14.80 -6.19 10.14
C THR A 103 14.10 -7.49 9.74
N SER A 104 12.78 -7.55 9.84
CA SER A 104 11.97 -8.66 9.31
C SER A 104 11.50 -8.34 7.89
N ARG A 105 11.35 -9.37 7.06
CA ARG A 105 10.70 -9.26 5.75
C ARG A 105 9.18 -9.19 5.95
N ARG A 106 8.70 -8.04 6.40
CA ARG A 106 7.33 -7.78 6.88
C ARG A 106 6.36 -7.24 5.81
N PHE A 107 6.80 -7.12 4.56
CA PHE A 107 5.96 -6.89 3.40
C PHE A 107 5.66 -8.24 2.76
N PHE A 108 4.40 -8.65 2.76
CA PHE A 108 3.90 -9.88 2.17
C PHE A 108 3.20 -9.54 0.86
N LEU A 109 3.72 -10.06 -0.26
CA LEU A 109 3.05 -10.05 -1.55
C LEU A 109 2.33 -11.38 -1.69
N ILE A 110 1.02 -11.36 -1.84
CA ILE A 110 0.13 -12.52 -1.69
C ILE A 110 -0.68 -12.70 -2.96
N ASN A 111 -0.63 -13.88 -3.58
CA ASN A 111 -1.57 -14.27 -4.61
C ASN A 111 -2.76 -14.99 -3.95
N LEU A 112 -3.94 -14.37 -3.98
CA LEU A 112 -5.15 -14.90 -3.34
C LEU A 112 -5.73 -16.14 -4.05
N LYS A 113 -5.35 -16.38 -5.30
CA LYS A 113 -5.81 -17.53 -6.07
C LYS A 113 -4.93 -18.76 -5.81
N SER A 114 -3.61 -18.62 -5.88
CA SER A 114 -2.68 -19.72 -5.69
C SER A 114 -2.28 -19.94 -4.23
N GLY A 115 -2.43 -18.92 -3.38
CA GLY A 115 -1.97 -18.93 -2.00
C GLY A 115 -0.45 -18.74 -1.86
N ASP A 116 0.25 -18.33 -2.93
CA ASP A 116 1.69 -18.09 -2.87
C ASP A 116 1.99 -16.74 -2.20
N VAL A 117 3.07 -16.73 -1.39
CA VAL A 117 3.50 -15.53 -0.66
C VAL A 117 4.98 -15.29 -0.88
N ILE A 118 5.34 -14.06 -1.24
CA ILE A 118 6.72 -13.60 -1.29
C ILE A 118 6.91 -12.50 -0.27
N ARG A 119 8.03 -12.53 0.47
CA ARG A 119 8.26 -11.58 1.57
C ARG A 119 9.44 -10.66 1.26
N TYR A 120 9.27 -9.36 1.56
CA TYR A 120 10.28 -8.33 1.33
C TYR A 120 10.53 -7.49 2.58
N TYR A 121 11.71 -6.88 2.65
CA TYR A 121 11.98 -5.78 3.59
C TYR A 121 11.21 -4.55 3.16
N VAL A 122 10.67 -3.81 4.13
CA VAL A 122 10.00 -2.53 3.89
C VAL A 122 10.27 -1.55 5.03
N ALA A 123 10.70 -0.34 4.68
CA ALA A 123 10.89 0.75 5.63
C ALA A 123 9.56 1.42 5.98
N HIS A 124 9.54 2.06 7.14
CA HIS A 124 8.44 2.92 7.62
C HIS A 124 8.87 4.38 7.67
N GLY A 125 7.94 5.27 7.96
CA GLY A 125 8.17 6.70 8.07
C GLY A 125 9.01 7.09 9.30
N LYS A 126 9.87 8.09 9.16
CA LYS A 126 10.73 8.61 10.25
C LYS A 126 9.93 9.02 11.49
N GLY A 127 8.75 9.59 11.31
CA GLY A 127 7.85 9.95 12.41
C GLY A 127 7.23 8.76 13.12
N SER A 128 7.18 7.58 12.46
CA SER A 128 6.64 6.36 13.06
C SER A 128 7.57 5.69 14.06
N GLY A 129 8.85 6.04 14.08
CA GLY A 129 9.83 5.53 15.02
C GLY A 129 11.25 5.66 14.46
N SER A 130 12.20 5.97 15.32
CA SER A 130 13.63 6.06 14.98
C SER A 130 14.37 4.75 15.20
N SER A 131 13.72 3.78 15.84
CA SER A 131 14.23 2.45 16.14
C SER A 131 13.91 1.44 15.04
N ASN A 132 14.00 0.17 15.37
CA ASN A 132 13.67 -0.94 14.49
C ASN A 132 12.14 -1.12 14.31
N TYR A 133 11.33 -0.58 15.21
CA TYR A 133 9.88 -0.72 15.21
C TYR A 133 9.16 0.57 14.82
N ALA A 134 8.05 0.42 14.09
CA ALA A 134 7.08 1.51 13.90
C ALA A 134 6.10 1.49 15.08
N THR A 135 6.08 2.55 15.87
CA THR A 135 5.28 2.64 17.10
C THR A 135 4.26 3.77 17.09
N LYS A 136 4.31 4.64 16.07
CA LYS A 136 3.41 5.79 15.90
C LYS A 136 2.92 5.84 14.47
N PHE A 137 1.63 6.11 14.30
CA PHE A 137 1.00 6.17 12.99
C PHE A 137 0.07 7.37 12.93
N SER A 138 0.03 8.05 11.79
CA SER A 138 -0.75 9.27 11.64
C SER A 138 -1.18 9.50 10.20
N ASN A 139 -2.37 10.09 10.04
CA ASN A 139 -2.90 10.57 8.77
C ASN A 139 -2.67 12.09 8.57
N ILE A 140 -2.00 12.75 9.53
CA ILE A 140 -1.74 14.20 9.49
C ILE A 140 -0.60 14.49 8.51
N LYS A 141 -0.79 15.53 7.67
CA LYS A 141 0.24 16.03 6.76
C LYS A 141 1.48 16.45 7.55
N ASP A 142 2.66 16.22 7.00
CA ASP A 142 3.98 16.54 7.56
C ASP A 142 4.36 15.83 8.87
N SER A 143 3.52 14.94 9.39
CA SER A 143 3.86 14.09 10.54
C SER A 143 5.06 13.17 10.29
N LYS A 144 5.38 12.90 9.01
CA LYS A 144 6.38 11.93 8.55
C LYS A 144 6.12 10.52 9.10
N GLN A 145 4.91 10.28 9.58
CA GLN A 145 4.45 8.99 10.06
C GLN A 145 3.79 8.19 8.93
N THR A 146 3.97 6.90 8.95
CA THR A 146 3.16 5.96 8.17
C THR A 146 1.73 6.00 8.69
N SER A 147 0.73 5.89 7.82
CA SER A 147 -0.68 5.71 8.22
C SER A 147 -1.11 4.25 8.03
N LEU A 148 -1.98 3.77 8.92
CA LEU A 148 -2.55 2.42 8.87
C LEU A 148 -3.79 2.38 7.97
N GLY A 149 -4.20 1.17 7.58
CA GLY A 149 -5.43 0.95 6.83
C GLY A 149 -5.20 0.41 5.42
N PHE A 150 -6.28 0.32 4.67
CA PHE A 150 -6.29 -0.20 3.31
C PHE A 150 -6.00 0.90 2.29
N TYR A 151 -5.18 0.55 1.30
CA TYR A 151 -4.83 1.41 0.18
C TYR A 151 -5.12 0.71 -1.13
N LEU A 152 -5.58 1.46 -2.12
CA LEU A 152 -5.63 1.03 -3.50
C LEU A 152 -4.37 1.47 -4.23
N ALA A 153 -3.73 0.56 -4.93
CA ALA A 153 -2.60 0.83 -5.81
C ALA A 153 -3.04 1.66 -7.01
N GLY A 154 -2.40 2.79 -7.21
CA GLY A 154 -2.67 3.73 -8.29
C GLY A 154 -1.66 3.67 -9.43
N GLY A 155 -1.56 4.75 -10.16
CA GLY A 155 -0.65 4.89 -11.29
C GLY A 155 0.83 4.90 -10.88
N ILE A 156 1.69 4.50 -11.82
CA ILE A 156 3.15 4.47 -11.67
C ILE A 156 3.77 5.66 -12.39
N TYR A 157 4.76 6.27 -11.76
CA TYR A 157 5.61 7.30 -12.39
C TYR A 157 7.09 7.07 -12.05
N SER A 158 7.97 7.78 -12.75
CA SER A 158 9.41 7.80 -12.44
C SER A 158 9.67 8.85 -11.37
N GLY A 159 9.90 8.41 -10.13
CA GLY A 159 10.29 9.24 -9.00
C GLY A 159 11.81 9.37 -8.85
N SER A 160 12.28 10.03 -7.78
CA SER A 160 13.71 10.26 -7.50
C SER A 160 14.52 8.96 -7.34
N TYR A 161 13.86 7.86 -6.96
CA TYR A 161 14.46 6.54 -6.78
C TYR A 161 13.90 5.48 -7.73
N GLY A 162 13.51 5.89 -8.94
CA GLY A 162 12.96 5.00 -9.96
C GLY A 162 11.45 4.83 -9.87
N ARG A 163 10.97 3.62 -10.14
CA ARG A 163 9.52 3.35 -10.17
C ARG A 163 8.88 3.66 -8.83
N THR A 164 7.86 4.50 -8.88
CA THR A 164 7.09 4.96 -7.74
C THR A 164 5.61 4.84 -8.07
N MET A 165 4.80 4.35 -7.13
CA MET A 165 3.38 4.11 -7.32
C MET A 165 2.55 4.95 -6.35
N ARG A 166 1.56 5.69 -6.87
CA ARG A 166 0.56 6.37 -6.06
C ARG A 166 -0.25 5.37 -5.25
N MET A 167 -0.68 5.79 -4.07
CA MET A 167 -1.54 5.02 -3.19
C MET A 167 -2.73 5.87 -2.77
N TYR A 168 -3.93 5.32 -2.91
CA TYR A 168 -5.19 5.95 -2.48
C TYR A 168 -5.64 5.33 -1.16
N GLY A 169 -5.79 6.13 -0.12
CA GLY A 169 -6.30 5.66 1.17
C GLY A 169 -7.80 5.40 1.11
N LEU A 170 -8.24 4.23 1.55
CA LEU A 170 -9.64 3.82 1.44
C LEU A 170 -10.41 3.95 2.76
N GLN A 171 -9.78 4.51 3.80
CA GLN A 171 -10.33 4.59 5.15
C GLN A 171 -10.01 5.93 5.81
N PRO A 172 -10.75 6.36 6.85
CA PRO A 172 -10.47 7.62 7.57
C PRO A 172 -9.05 7.71 8.13
N SER A 173 -8.43 6.57 8.47
CA SER A 173 -7.06 6.48 8.97
C SER A 173 -5.98 6.85 7.95
N ASN A 174 -6.33 6.94 6.66
CA ASN A 174 -5.39 7.16 5.57
C ASN A 174 -5.96 7.94 4.37
N ASP A 175 -7.14 8.55 4.49
CA ASP A 175 -7.81 9.30 3.40
C ASP A 175 -7.00 10.50 2.89
N GLN A 176 -6.00 10.98 3.66
CA GLN A 176 -5.07 12.02 3.22
C GLN A 176 -3.84 11.48 2.47
N ALA A 177 -3.81 10.20 2.14
CA ALA A 177 -2.64 9.57 1.53
C ALA A 177 -2.17 10.28 0.27
N TYR A 178 -3.08 10.67 -0.64
CA TYR A 178 -2.73 11.38 -1.88
C TYR A 178 -2.16 12.77 -1.59
N ASN A 179 -2.81 13.55 -0.71
CA ASN A 179 -2.39 14.89 -0.33
C ASN A 179 -1.07 14.92 0.45
N ARG A 180 -0.75 13.83 1.12
CA ARG A 180 0.50 13.61 1.85
C ARG A 180 1.61 13.03 0.98
N ASP A 181 1.36 12.77 -0.29
CA ASP A 181 2.27 12.07 -1.20
C ASP A 181 2.75 10.71 -0.69
N ILE A 182 1.84 9.97 -0.03
CA ILE A 182 2.15 8.60 0.38
C ILE A 182 2.15 7.72 -0.87
N VAL A 183 3.32 7.15 -1.14
CA VAL A 183 3.60 6.33 -2.32
C VAL A 183 4.39 5.09 -1.94
N LEU A 184 4.28 4.02 -2.72
CA LEU A 184 5.23 2.91 -2.64
C LEU A 184 6.40 3.21 -3.57
N HIS A 185 7.63 3.21 -3.03
CA HIS A 185 8.82 3.55 -3.79
C HIS A 185 10.04 2.70 -3.45
N GLY A 186 11.09 2.79 -4.26
CA GLY A 186 12.39 2.21 -3.96
C GLY A 186 13.24 3.10 -3.05
N ALA A 187 14.14 2.49 -2.26
CA ALA A 187 15.08 3.23 -1.45
C ALA A 187 16.40 2.44 -1.27
N TRP A 188 17.52 3.15 -1.29
CA TRP A 188 18.85 2.57 -1.10
C TRP A 188 19.10 2.10 0.34
N TYR A 189 18.35 2.64 1.30
CA TYR A 189 18.46 2.32 2.72
C TYR A 189 17.58 1.13 3.16
N VAL A 190 17.12 0.30 2.21
CA VAL A 190 16.31 -0.89 2.46
C VAL A 190 17.03 -2.14 1.94
N GLY A 191 17.36 -3.06 2.84
CA GLY A 191 18.02 -4.32 2.51
C GLY A 191 18.97 -4.76 3.60
N GLU A 192 19.44 -5.98 3.50
CA GLU A 192 20.43 -6.57 4.43
C GLU A 192 21.76 -5.80 4.43
N ASP A 193 22.19 -5.34 3.25
CA ASP A 193 23.41 -4.55 3.10
C ASP A 193 23.36 -3.28 3.96
N PHE A 194 22.20 -2.60 3.99
CA PHE A 194 22.04 -1.42 4.83
C PHE A 194 21.98 -1.78 6.32
N ILE A 195 21.26 -2.84 6.71
CA ILE A 195 21.15 -3.29 8.10
C ILE A 195 22.56 -3.56 8.67
N ASN A 196 23.43 -4.18 7.88
CA ASN A 196 24.77 -4.59 8.26
C ASN A 196 25.85 -3.51 8.03
N SER A 197 25.52 -2.44 7.30
CA SER A 197 26.48 -1.37 7.03
C SER A 197 26.78 -0.56 8.29
N LYS A 198 28.01 0.00 8.35
CA LYS A 198 28.44 0.80 9.49
C LYS A 198 27.71 2.15 9.55
N ASN A 199 27.13 2.44 10.69
CA ASN A 199 26.62 3.76 11.00
C ASN A 199 27.83 4.71 11.25
N PRO A 200 28.01 5.77 10.49
CA PRO A 200 29.18 6.65 10.60
C PRO A 200 29.28 7.38 11.94
N LYS A 201 28.17 7.48 12.69
CA LYS A 201 28.15 8.13 14.00
C LYS A 201 28.59 7.22 15.14
N THR A 202 28.36 5.92 15.03
CA THR A 202 28.60 4.97 16.13
C THR A 202 29.68 3.94 15.80
N GLY A 203 30.04 3.79 14.52
CA GLY A 203 30.94 2.75 14.04
C GLY A 203 30.37 1.33 14.06
N GLN A 204 29.15 1.15 14.62
CA GLN A 204 28.43 -0.12 14.69
C GLN A 204 27.47 -0.31 13.51
N PRO A 205 27.03 -1.52 13.21
CA PRO A 205 25.99 -1.74 12.21
C PRO A 205 24.73 -0.92 12.53
N PHE A 206 23.99 -0.47 11.49
CA PHE A 206 22.71 0.21 11.69
C PHE A 206 21.73 -0.66 12.48
N GLY A 207 21.73 -1.99 12.27
CA GLY A 207 20.87 -2.95 12.94
C GLY A 207 19.38 -2.75 12.68
N ARG A 208 19.03 -1.95 11.67
CA ARG A 208 17.67 -1.63 11.20
C ARG A 208 17.70 -1.12 9.77
N LEU A 209 16.55 -1.02 9.14
CA LEU A 209 16.42 -0.27 7.87
C LEU A 209 16.52 1.25 8.11
N GLY A 210 16.76 2.00 7.06
CA GLY A 210 16.53 3.43 7.05
C GLY A 210 15.04 3.76 7.17
N VAL A 211 14.70 5.05 7.11
CA VAL A 211 13.33 5.54 7.28
C VAL A 211 12.97 6.52 6.15
N SER A 212 11.72 6.50 5.74
CA SER A 212 11.13 7.42 4.76
C SER A 212 10.51 8.65 5.44
N TRP A 213 9.76 9.43 4.68
CA TRP A 213 8.95 10.54 5.21
C TRP A 213 7.47 10.17 5.38
N GLY A 214 7.19 8.88 5.60
CA GLY A 214 5.85 8.33 5.82
C GLY A 214 5.52 7.17 4.88
N CYS A 215 6.09 7.15 3.69
CA CYS A 215 5.87 6.16 2.67
C CYS A 215 6.39 4.76 3.06
N PRO A 216 5.75 3.67 2.63
CA PRO A 216 6.41 2.38 2.59
C PRO A 216 7.49 2.39 1.50
N ALA A 217 8.69 1.92 1.83
CA ALA A 217 9.79 1.85 0.86
C ALA A 217 10.40 0.45 0.79
N LEU A 218 10.53 -0.08 -0.43
CA LEU A 218 11.23 -1.32 -0.75
C LEU A 218 12.68 -1.03 -1.11
N SER A 219 13.53 -2.05 -1.27
CA SER A 219 14.83 -1.84 -1.90
C SER A 219 14.66 -1.44 -3.37
N LEU A 220 15.63 -0.73 -3.94
CA LEU A 220 15.58 -0.28 -5.35
C LEU A 220 15.27 -1.43 -6.31
N ALA A 221 15.95 -2.56 -6.13
CA ALA A 221 15.77 -3.73 -6.97
C ALA A 221 14.39 -4.36 -6.80
N MET A 222 13.84 -4.40 -5.56
CA MET A 222 12.51 -4.97 -5.32
C MET A 222 11.40 -4.03 -5.76
N ALA A 223 11.54 -2.72 -5.59
CA ALA A 223 10.58 -1.75 -6.09
C ALA A 223 10.40 -1.86 -7.61
N SER A 224 11.49 -2.01 -8.37
CA SER A 224 11.42 -2.16 -9.82
C SER A 224 10.69 -3.43 -10.28
N LYS A 225 10.66 -4.49 -9.46
CA LYS A 225 10.01 -5.77 -9.73
C LYS A 225 8.57 -5.83 -9.21
N VAL A 226 8.33 -5.34 -7.98
CA VAL A 226 7.06 -5.50 -7.27
C VAL A 226 6.04 -4.45 -7.70
N ILE A 227 6.46 -3.18 -7.84
CA ILE A 227 5.54 -2.10 -8.18
C ILE A 227 4.75 -2.36 -9.47
N PRO A 228 5.35 -2.84 -10.59
CA PRO A 228 4.59 -3.15 -11.80
C PRO A 228 3.55 -4.26 -11.64
N GLN A 229 3.72 -5.16 -10.67
CA GLN A 229 2.76 -6.22 -10.39
C GLN A 229 1.54 -5.73 -9.60
N LEU A 230 1.72 -4.67 -8.81
CA LEU A 230 0.68 -4.11 -7.93
C LEU A 230 -0.15 -3.03 -8.60
N GLN A 231 0.32 -2.46 -9.71
CA GLN A 231 -0.36 -1.33 -10.34
C GLN A 231 -1.81 -1.66 -10.72
N GLN A 232 -2.64 -0.61 -10.71
CA GLN A 232 -4.01 -0.65 -11.22
C GLN A 232 -4.94 -1.62 -10.48
N GLY A 233 -5.09 -1.42 -9.17
CA GLY A 233 -6.19 -2.03 -8.43
C GLY A 233 -5.78 -3.07 -7.41
N SER A 234 -4.49 -3.38 -7.23
CA SER A 234 -4.05 -4.19 -6.10
C SER A 234 -4.32 -3.47 -4.77
N VAL A 235 -4.68 -4.22 -3.74
CA VAL A 235 -4.94 -3.68 -2.39
C VAL A 235 -3.74 -3.93 -1.48
N ILE A 236 -3.36 -2.89 -0.74
CA ILE A 236 -2.25 -2.93 0.21
C ILE A 236 -2.78 -2.59 1.59
N LEU A 237 -2.60 -3.49 2.56
CA LEU A 237 -2.95 -3.25 3.96
C LEU A 237 -1.70 -2.85 4.75
N HIS A 238 -1.70 -1.64 5.31
CA HIS A 238 -0.79 -1.25 6.37
C HIS A 238 -1.38 -1.69 7.71
N TYR A 239 -0.82 -2.73 8.28
CA TYR A 239 -1.35 -3.43 9.44
C TYR A 239 -0.47 -3.26 10.68
N HIS A 240 -1.11 -3.08 11.84
CA HIS A 240 -0.50 -3.22 13.17
C HIS A 240 -1.54 -3.85 14.10
N LYS A 241 -1.26 -5.03 14.65
CA LYS A 241 -2.25 -5.86 15.37
C LYS A 241 -3.02 -5.13 16.47
N ASP A 242 -2.35 -4.21 17.18
CA ASP A 242 -2.91 -3.54 18.36
C ASP A 242 -3.55 -2.17 18.03
N LEU A 243 -3.43 -1.67 16.79
CA LEU A 243 -3.79 -0.28 16.46
C LEU A 243 -4.83 -0.13 15.36
N MET A 244 -5.25 -1.21 14.69
CA MET A 244 -6.17 -1.10 13.55
C MET A 244 -7.49 -0.42 13.93
N GLU A 245 -8.10 -0.79 15.06
CA GLU A 245 -9.38 -0.20 15.49
C GLU A 245 -9.22 1.26 15.93
N ALA A 246 -8.19 1.54 16.72
CA ALA A 246 -7.93 2.91 17.18
C ALA A 246 -7.63 3.86 16.00
N ALA A 247 -6.95 3.38 14.95
CA ALA A 247 -6.63 4.18 13.77
C ALA A 247 -7.89 4.59 12.98
N MET A 248 -8.99 3.82 13.05
CA MET A 248 -10.23 4.19 12.37
C MET A 248 -10.93 5.40 13.00
N THR A 249 -10.67 5.69 14.26
CA THR A 249 -11.36 6.75 15.03
C THR A 249 -10.46 7.93 15.36
N GLY A 250 -9.14 7.82 15.14
CA GLY A 250 -8.16 8.84 15.50
C GLY A 250 -7.18 9.15 14.36
N ASN A 251 -6.73 10.41 14.29
CA ASN A 251 -5.73 10.85 13.32
C ASN A 251 -4.32 10.38 13.67
N GLU A 252 -4.06 10.08 14.94
CA GLU A 252 -2.79 9.58 15.45
C GLU A 252 -3.01 8.45 16.46
N VAL A 253 -2.21 7.40 16.35
CA VAL A 253 -2.23 6.27 17.28
C VAL A 253 -0.81 5.83 17.59
N SER A 254 -0.59 5.27 18.78
CA SER A 254 0.75 4.81 19.18
C SER A 254 0.70 3.63 20.14
N VAL A 255 1.79 2.88 20.16
CA VAL A 255 2.10 1.82 21.14
C VAL A 255 3.50 2.02 21.70
N ASN A 256 3.77 1.40 22.82
CA ASN A 256 5.14 1.31 23.35
C ASN A 256 6.00 0.38 22.46
N GLU A 257 7.28 0.72 22.33
CA GLU A 257 8.23 -0.18 21.67
C GLU A 257 8.30 -1.51 22.44
N PRO A 258 8.28 -2.67 21.76
CA PRO A 258 8.47 -3.96 22.43
C PRO A 258 9.77 -3.96 23.22
N SER A 259 9.72 -4.39 24.49
CA SER A 259 10.90 -4.51 25.33
C SER A 259 11.90 -5.46 24.66
N ARG A 260 13.15 -5.03 24.54
CA ARG A 260 14.22 -5.90 24.08
C ARG A 260 14.32 -7.08 25.07
N LYS A 261 13.96 -8.28 24.62
CA LYS A 261 14.34 -9.48 25.38
C LYS A 261 15.87 -9.48 25.39
N LYS A 262 16.43 -9.38 26.59
CA LYS A 262 17.87 -9.51 26.85
C LYS A 262 18.35 -10.90 26.48
#